data_fef011b46515b3e483b5cd299f53feae
#
_entry.id   fef011b46515b3e483b5cd299f53feae
#
_cell.length_a   1.000
_cell.length_b   1.000
_cell.length_c   1.000
_cell.angle_alpha   90.00
_cell.angle_beta   90.00
_cell.angle_gamma   90.00
#
_symmetry.space_group_name_H-M   'P 1'
#
loop_
_entity.id
_entity.type
_entity.pdbx_description
1 polymer ?
#
loop_
_entity_poly.entity_id
_entity_poly.type
_entity_poly.pdbx_seq_one_letter_code
_entity_poly.pdbx_strand_id
1 'polypeptide(L)'
;MYPNDSLTHWHSGQGHWSDIPAEQWHDWKWQLKNRITKLEQLETYLELTPDERAGCLFAKDKLALAITPYFFNLIDPKDPNDPVRRQVVPSSGEMKTAPEELLDPVGEENTKPVDGIVHRYPDRVLFLVTDRCAAYCRYCTRSRLVSNAQDYNFHPEFESGLEYIRTHPEIRDVLLSGGDPLLLSDKKLDYLLGELRKIPHVEFIRIGSRIPVFLPQRITPELCEIFKKHGPIWLSIHVNHPNECSHELRDACERLSFAGVPIGNQSVLLKAVNDDAATMKSLIHRLLMMRVRPYYLYQCDLITGSAHLRADARIGIEIIKSLRGHTTGYAIPQFVIDAPGGGGKIPINPEYIQAVTDSEIIMRNFQGEEYRYPLINTAAQALDKSAPELEPILM
;
A
#
# COMPACT_ATOMS: atom_id res chain seq x y z
N MET A 1 24.62 -1.18 -12.98
CA MET A 1 25.53 -1.27 -11.81
C MET A 1 25.23 -0.04 -10.97
N TYR A 2 24.62 -0.18 -9.80
CA TYR A 2 24.32 0.95 -8.93
C TYR A 2 25.59 1.40 -8.22
N PRO A 3 25.94 2.69 -8.22
CA PRO A 3 27.13 3.18 -7.53
C PRO A 3 26.89 3.10 -6.02
N ASN A 4 27.80 2.46 -5.31
CA ASN A 4 27.88 2.28 -3.88
C ASN A 4 26.97 1.22 -3.24
N ASP A 5 27.42 -0.04 -3.29
CA ASP A 5 26.95 -1.12 -2.40
C ASP A 5 27.23 -0.86 -0.90
N SER A 6 27.99 0.18 -0.58
CA SER A 6 28.40 0.48 0.79
C SER A 6 27.32 1.14 1.67
N LEU A 7 26.19 1.59 1.09
CA LEU A 7 25.11 2.24 1.83
C LEU A 7 23.90 1.34 2.07
N THR A 8 23.90 0.11 1.57
CA THR A 8 22.73 -0.76 1.60
C THR A 8 23.10 -2.16 2.00
N HIS A 9 22.94 -2.48 3.27
CA HIS A 9 22.79 -3.87 3.67
C HIS A 9 21.43 -4.37 3.16
N TRP A 10 21.38 -4.75 1.87
CA TRP A 10 20.24 -5.42 1.31
C TRP A 10 20.23 -6.86 1.78
N HIS A 11 19.17 -7.26 2.46
CA HIS A 11 19.00 -8.67 2.78
C HIS A 11 18.77 -9.46 1.49
N SER A 12 19.34 -10.66 1.42
CA SER A 12 19.11 -11.60 0.33
C SER A 12 19.41 -13.02 0.79
N GLY A 13 18.93 -14.00 0.00
CA GLY A 13 19.24 -15.41 0.21
C GLY A 13 18.15 -16.20 0.93
N GLN A 14 18.47 -17.48 1.16
CA GLN A 14 17.51 -18.48 1.63
C GLN A 14 17.41 -18.58 3.16
N GLY A 15 18.37 -18.03 3.91
CA GLY A 15 18.39 -18.06 5.37
C GLY A 15 18.15 -19.47 5.94
N HIS A 16 17.05 -19.62 6.68
CA HIS A 16 16.65 -20.91 7.27
C HIS A 16 16.34 -22.02 6.24
N TRP A 17 16.17 -21.67 4.98
CA TRP A 17 15.86 -22.58 3.87
C TRP A 17 17.06 -22.81 2.94
N SER A 18 18.28 -22.71 3.45
CA SER A 18 19.53 -22.93 2.67
C SER A 18 19.62 -24.30 2.01
N ASP A 19 18.94 -25.31 2.58
CA ASP A 19 18.88 -26.67 2.05
C ASP A 19 17.92 -26.85 0.87
N ILE A 20 17.07 -25.85 0.59
CA ILE A 20 16.15 -25.89 -0.52
C ILE A 20 16.87 -25.53 -1.83
N PRO A 21 16.71 -26.32 -2.90
CA PRO A 21 17.30 -25.97 -4.19
C PRO A 21 16.86 -24.58 -4.67
N ALA A 22 17.80 -23.82 -5.23
CA ALA A 22 17.55 -22.45 -5.68
C ALA A 22 16.36 -22.33 -6.65
N GLU A 23 16.18 -23.31 -7.53
CA GLU A 23 15.04 -23.37 -8.45
C GLU A 23 13.68 -23.40 -7.70
N GLN A 24 13.59 -24.20 -6.63
CA GLN A 24 12.40 -24.25 -5.79
C GLN A 24 12.22 -22.97 -4.98
N TRP A 25 13.31 -22.43 -4.44
CA TRP A 25 13.27 -21.17 -3.67
C TRP A 25 12.73 -20.02 -4.53
N HIS A 26 13.09 -19.98 -5.81
CA HIS A 26 12.60 -18.97 -6.75
C HIS A 26 11.23 -19.27 -7.35
N ASP A 27 10.64 -20.44 -7.09
CA ASP A 27 9.25 -20.73 -7.48
C ASP A 27 8.28 -20.07 -6.49
N TRP A 28 7.55 -19.06 -6.95
CA TRP A 28 6.55 -18.37 -6.15
C TRP A 28 5.44 -19.29 -5.63
N LYS A 29 5.11 -20.38 -6.34
CA LYS A 29 4.13 -21.37 -5.90
C LYS A 29 4.65 -22.19 -4.73
N TRP A 30 5.94 -22.52 -4.75
CA TRP A 30 6.61 -23.16 -3.62
C TRP A 30 6.57 -22.25 -2.38
N GLN A 31 6.87 -20.96 -2.53
CA GLN A 31 6.81 -19.98 -1.44
C GLN A 31 5.40 -19.92 -0.82
N LEU A 32 4.34 -19.91 -1.64
CA LEU A 32 2.95 -19.92 -1.16
C LEU A 32 2.57 -21.23 -0.45
N LYS A 33 3.02 -22.37 -0.97
CA LYS A 33 2.75 -23.68 -0.38
C LYS A 33 3.43 -23.85 0.98
N ASN A 34 4.60 -23.26 1.17
CA ASN A 34 5.44 -23.40 2.35
C ASN A 34 5.34 -22.21 3.31
N ARG A 35 4.25 -21.42 3.24
CA ARG A 35 4.01 -20.34 4.19
C ARG A 35 3.96 -20.86 5.63
N ILE A 36 4.48 -20.06 6.54
CA ILE A 36 4.31 -20.25 7.98
C ILE A 36 2.89 -19.80 8.31
N THR A 37 2.04 -20.75 8.74
CA THR A 37 0.61 -20.52 9.00
C THR A 37 0.17 -21.01 10.39
N LYS A 38 1.10 -21.60 11.14
CA LYS A 38 0.82 -22.19 12.47
C LYS A 38 1.86 -21.69 13.47
N LEU A 39 1.42 -21.61 14.74
CA LEU A 39 2.27 -21.24 15.86
C LEU A 39 3.51 -22.14 15.95
N GLU A 40 3.31 -23.46 15.84
CA GLU A 40 4.39 -24.45 15.98
C GLU A 40 5.45 -24.29 14.88
N GLN A 41 5.05 -23.90 13.66
CA GLN A 41 5.97 -23.60 12.59
C GLN A 41 6.77 -22.33 12.89
N LEU A 42 6.12 -21.29 13.42
CA LEU A 42 6.77 -20.03 13.76
C LEU A 42 7.82 -20.24 14.87
N GLU A 43 7.50 -21.04 15.89
CA GLU A 43 8.39 -21.41 17.00
C GLU A 43 9.62 -22.23 16.54
N THR A 44 9.58 -22.84 15.36
CA THR A 44 10.76 -23.51 14.79
C THR A 44 11.87 -22.54 14.44
N TYR A 45 11.51 -21.30 14.09
CA TYR A 45 12.43 -20.31 13.56
C TYR A 45 12.62 -19.07 14.44
N LEU A 46 11.64 -18.78 15.34
CA LEU A 46 11.69 -17.60 16.23
C LEU A 46 11.52 -18.02 17.68
N GLU A 47 12.27 -17.40 18.55
CA GLU A 47 11.95 -17.36 19.97
C GLU A 47 10.83 -16.33 20.17
N LEU A 48 9.61 -16.81 20.41
CA LEU A 48 8.44 -15.96 20.58
C LEU A 48 8.37 -15.43 22.01
N THR A 49 8.05 -14.15 22.12
CA THR A 49 7.68 -13.55 23.42
C THR A 49 6.34 -14.12 23.90
N PRO A 50 6.04 -14.06 25.23
CA PRO A 50 4.71 -14.43 25.74
C PRO A 50 3.57 -13.66 25.07
N ASP A 51 3.81 -12.39 24.70
CA ASP A 51 2.89 -11.50 23.98
C ASP A 51 2.54 -12.03 22.58
N GLU A 52 3.54 -12.40 21.80
CA GLU A 52 3.37 -12.96 20.45
C GLU A 52 2.72 -14.33 20.48
N ARG A 53 3.10 -15.19 21.43
CA ARG A 53 2.47 -16.50 21.61
C ARG A 53 0.97 -16.36 21.89
N ALA A 54 0.58 -15.46 22.80
CA ALA A 54 -0.81 -15.16 23.07
C ALA A 54 -1.53 -14.62 21.83
N GLY A 55 -0.90 -13.70 21.09
CA GLY A 55 -1.43 -13.18 19.83
C GLY A 55 -1.65 -14.25 18.78
N CYS A 56 -0.70 -15.17 18.59
CA CYS A 56 -0.82 -16.28 17.64
C CYS A 56 -1.98 -17.23 17.98
N LEU A 57 -2.21 -17.51 19.26
CA LEU A 57 -3.35 -18.32 19.69
C LEU A 57 -4.68 -17.64 19.39
N PHE A 58 -4.76 -16.32 19.60
CA PHE A 58 -5.94 -15.53 19.34
C PHE A 58 -6.19 -15.33 17.82
N ALA A 59 -5.13 -15.24 17.02
CA ALA A 59 -5.19 -14.97 15.57
C ALA A 59 -6.02 -16.01 14.79
N LYS A 60 -6.18 -17.24 15.32
CA LYS A 60 -7.00 -18.30 14.70
C LYS A 60 -8.44 -17.88 14.47
N ASP A 61 -8.97 -17.03 15.35
CA ASP A 61 -10.38 -16.61 15.36
C ASP A 61 -10.58 -15.20 14.77
N LYS A 62 -9.51 -14.56 14.31
CA LYS A 62 -9.51 -13.18 13.79
C LYS A 62 -8.75 -13.07 12.46
N LEU A 63 -7.60 -12.43 12.47
CA LEU A 63 -6.72 -12.34 11.31
C LEU A 63 -5.68 -13.46 11.39
N ALA A 64 -5.79 -14.45 10.52
CA ALA A 64 -4.93 -15.63 10.53
C ALA A 64 -3.43 -15.28 10.42
N LEU A 65 -2.56 -16.22 10.78
CA LEU A 65 -1.12 -16.13 10.52
C LEU A 65 -0.83 -16.65 9.12
N ALA A 66 -0.11 -15.87 8.32
CA ALA A 66 0.52 -16.34 7.10
C ALA A 66 1.73 -15.48 6.76
N ILE A 67 2.91 -16.10 6.57
CA ILE A 67 4.16 -15.43 6.19
C ILE A 67 4.86 -16.31 5.15
N THR A 68 5.30 -15.74 4.03
CA THR A 68 6.11 -16.48 3.04
C THR A 68 7.51 -16.75 3.59
N PRO A 69 8.17 -17.87 3.26
CA PRO A 69 9.55 -18.13 3.64
C PRO A 69 10.50 -16.99 3.28
N TYR A 70 10.33 -16.44 2.08
CA TYR A 70 11.11 -15.28 1.63
C TYR A 70 10.96 -14.08 2.56
N PHE A 71 9.73 -13.63 2.85
CA PHE A 71 9.52 -12.45 3.68
C PHE A 71 9.94 -12.69 5.13
N PHE A 72 9.78 -13.91 5.62
CA PHE A 72 10.25 -14.31 6.94
C PHE A 72 11.76 -14.11 7.11
N ASN A 73 12.57 -14.38 6.08
CA ASN A 73 14.02 -14.18 6.12
C ASN A 73 14.46 -12.72 6.26
N LEU A 74 13.54 -11.76 6.09
CA LEU A 74 13.81 -10.34 6.33
C LEU A 74 13.70 -9.97 7.81
N ILE A 75 13.16 -10.86 8.64
CA ILE A 75 13.02 -10.68 10.10
C ILE A 75 14.36 -10.98 10.78
N ASP A 76 14.78 -10.09 11.69
CA ASP A 76 15.83 -10.45 12.63
C ASP A 76 15.26 -11.39 13.71
N PRO A 77 15.65 -12.69 13.73
CA PRO A 77 15.08 -13.65 14.67
C PRO A 77 15.45 -13.38 16.13
N LYS A 78 16.47 -12.57 16.38
CA LYS A 78 16.97 -12.24 17.72
C LYS A 78 16.34 -10.97 18.29
N ASP A 79 15.74 -10.14 17.46
CA ASP A 79 15.11 -8.90 17.91
C ASP A 79 13.56 -9.05 17.96
N PRO A 80 12.95 -9.13 19.16
CA PRO A 80 11.51 -9.16 19.28
C PRO A 80 10.82 -7.83 18.86
N ASN A 81 11.60 -6.75 18.72
CA ASN A 81 11.12 -5.46 18.24
C ASN A 81 11.44 -5.21 16.77
N ASP A 82 11.93 -6.21 16.04
CA ASP A 82 12.22 -6.07 14.61
C ASP A 82 11.02 -5.49 13.85
N PRO A 83 11.21 -4.41 13.06
CA PRO A 83 10.12 -3.69 12.40
C PRO A 83 9.42 -4.52 11.31
N VAL A 84 10.07 -5.52 10.71
CA VAL A 84 9.47 -6.44 9.75
C VAL A 84 8.60 -7.46 10.49
N ARG A 85 9.14 -8.02 11.59
CA ARG A 85 8.45 -8.96 12.48
C ARG A 85 7.13 -8.40 13.01
N ARG A 86 7.14 -7.16 13.51
CA ARG A 86 5.96 -6.48 14.06
C ARG A 86 4.80 -6.34 13.08
N GLN A 87 5.06 -6.35 11.79
CA GLN A 87 4.05 -6.18 10.74
C GLN A 87 3.28 -7.46 10.43
N VAL A 88 3.83 -8.65 10.74
CA VAL A 88 3.29 -9.94 10.29
C VAL A 88 3.16 -10.98 11.39
N VAL A 89 3.87 -10.85 12.50
CA VAL A 89 3.73 -11.74 13.67
C VAL A 89 2.61 -11.19 14.58
N PRO A 90 1.59 -12.00 14.90
CA PRO A 90 0.52 -11.59 15.81
C PRO A 90 1.02 -11.24 17.21
N SER A 91 0.36 -10.30 17.86
CA SER A 91 0.63 -9.95 19.26
C SER A 91 -0.66 -9.89 20.10
N SER A 92 -0.53 -9.93 21.41
CA SER A 92 -1.68 -9.79 22.31
C SER A 92 -2.35 -8.41 22.23
N GLY A 93 -1.66 -7.43 21.66
CA GLY A 93 -2.21 -6.11 21.35
C GLY A 93 -3.46 -6.20 20.47
N GLU A 94 -3.55 -7.18 19.58
CA GLU A 94 -4.69 -7.41 18.70
C GLU A 94 -5.96 -7.87 19.44
N MET A 95 -5.82 -8.37 20.66
CA MET A 95 -6.95 -8.78 21.52
C MET A 95 -7.69 -7.58 22.12
N LYS A 96 -7.07 -6.41 22.09
CA LYS A 96 -7.61 -5.18 22.65
C LYS A 96 -8.24 -4.34 21.54
N THR A 97 -9.49 -3.97 21.71
CA THR A 97 -10.19 -3.06 20.81
C THR A 97 -10.30 -1.71 21.49
N ALA A 98 -9.77 -0.67 20.84
CA ALA A 98 -9.94 0.72 21.30
C ALA A 98 -11.35 1.22 20.93
N PRO A 99 -11.94 2.15 21.73
CA PRO A 99 -13.32 2.61 21.52
C PRO A 99 -13.58 3.21 20.12
N GLU A 100 -12.56 3.78 19.49
CA GLU A 100 -12.63 4.40 18.18
C GLU A 100 -12.46 3.42 17.02
N GLU A 101 -12.10 2.16 17.30
CA GLU A 101 -11.86 1.15 16.27
C GLU A 101 -13.16 0.56 15.71
N LEU A 102 -13.16 0.32 14.40
CA LEU A 102 -14.30 -0.15 13.63
C LEU A 102 -13.92 -1.39 12.81
N LEU A 103 -14.90 -2.25 12.51
CA LEU A 103 -14.72 -3.39 11.60
C LEU A 103 -14.56 -2.93 10.14
N ASP A 104 -15.18 -1.82 9.78
CA ASP A 104 -15.07 -1.16 8.47
C ASP A 104 -14.75 0.33 8.67
N PRO A 105 -13.49 0.67 9.03
CA PRO A 105 -13.13 2.03 9.37
C PRO A 105 -13.27 3.01 8.21
N VAL A 106 -13.15 2.53 6.98
CA VAL A 106 -13.24 3.36 5.77
C VAL A 106 -14.62 3.31 5.09
N GLY A 107 -15.60 2.58 5.65
CA GLY A 107 -16.99 2.58 5.18
C GLY A 107 -17.18 2.01 3.79
N GLU A 108 -16.47 0.93 3.43
CA GLU A 108 -16.56 0.31 2.11
C GLU A 108 -17.94 -0.32 1.86
N GLU A 109 -18.55 -0.92 2.89
CA GLU A 109 -19.87 -1.55 2.76
C GLU A 109 -20.97 -0.56 2.41
N ASN A 110 -20.85 0.70 2.86
CA ASN A 110 -21.82 1.75 2.56
C ASN A 110 -21.75 2.26 1.12
N THR A 111 -20.69 1.92 0.39
CA THR A 111 -20.41 2.37 -0.98
C THR A 111 -20.21 1.20 -1.94
N LYS A 112 -20.83 0.06 -1.64
CA LYS A 112 -20.75 -1.19 -2.40
C LYS A 112 -22.03 -1.41 -3.21
N PRO A 113 -22.11 -0.93 -4.47
CA PRO A 113 -23.32 -1.04 -5.31
C PRO A 113 -23.57 -2.48 -5.79
N VAL A 114 -22.50 -3.23 -6.07
CA VAL A 114 -22.52 -4.66 -6.43
C VAL A 114 -21.33 -5.37 -5.76
N ASP A 115 -21.40 -6.69 -5.69
CA ASP A 115 -20.31 -7.47 -5.11
C ASP A 115 -19.00 -7.22 -5.84
N GLY A 116 -17.93 -6.99 -5.05
CA GLY A 116 -16.60 -6.70 -5.56
C GLY A 116 -16.36 -5.23 -5.95
N ILE A 117 -17.37 -4.37 -6.03
CA ILE A 117 -17.17 -2.95 -6.35
C ILE A 117 -17.41 -2.07 -5.13
N VAL A 118 -16.45 -1.17 -4.87
CA VAL A 118 -16.60 -0.03 -3.94
C VAL A 118 -16.53 1.25 -4.76
N HIS A 119 -17.63 1.99 -4.84
CA HIS A 119 -17.77 3.21 -5.65
C HIS A 119 -18.01 4.42 -4.76
N ARG A 120 -16.91 5.03 -4.28
CA ARG A 120 -16.95 6.19 -3.38
C ARG A 120 -16.74 7.51 -4.10
N TYR A 121 -15.85 7.52 -5.08
CA TYR A 121 -15.49 8.73 -5.81
C TYR A 121 -16.21 8.79 -7.15
N PRO A 122 -16.52 9.99 -7.66
CA PRO A 122 -17.38 10.11 -8.85
C PRO A 122 -16.82 9.40 -10.10
N ASP A 123 -15.50 9.34 -10.24
CA ASP A 123 -14.80 8.96 -11.47
C ASP A 123 -14.03 7.64 -11.38
N ARG A 124 -14.08 6.95 -10.23
CA ARG A 124 -13.25 5.76 -10.02
C ARG A 124 -13.82 4.77 -9.03
N VAL A 125 -13.49 3.52 -9.25
CA VAL A 125 -13.91 2.42 -8.38
C VAL A 125 -12.71 1.62 -7.88
N LEU A 126 -12.91 1.01 -6.70
CA LEU A 126 -12.11 -0.08 -6.21
C LEU A 126 -12.80 -1.38 -6.63
N PHE A 127 -12.07 -2.25 -7.33
CA PHE A 127 -12.55 -3.57 -7.72
C PHE A 127 -11.83 -4.64 -6.92
N LEU A 128 -12.54 -5.25 -5.99
CA LEU A 128 -12.08 -6.35 -5.16
C LEU A 128 -12.16 -7.64 -5.97
N VAL A 129 -11.01 -8.22 -6.32
CA VAL A 129 -10.94 -9.36 -7.25
C VAL A 129 -10.50 -10.66 -6.60
N THR A 130 -10.12 -10.62 -5.33
CA THR A 130 -9.73 -11.79 -4.53
C THR A 130 -9.76 -11.46 -3.03
N ASP A 131 -9.97 -12.46 -2.20
CA ASP A 131 -9.85 -12.41 -0.74
C ASP A 131 -8.52 -12.97 -0.22
N ARG A 132 -7.62 -13.42 -1.10
CA ARG A 132 -6.38 -14.10 -0.73
C ARG A 132 -5.20 -13.16 -0.70
N CYS A 133 -4.33 -13.35 0.31
CA CYS A 133 -3.03 -12.68 0.45
C CYS A 133 -1.89 -13.71 0.59
N ALA A 134 -0.67 -13.32 0.19
CA ALA A 134 0.52 -14.13 0.41
C ALA A 134 0.95 -14.14 1.88
N ALA A 135 0.82 -13.00 2.55
CA ALA A 135 1.01 -12.83 3.99
C ALA A 135 -0.04 -11.87 4.54
N TYR A 136 -0.31 -11.89 5.84
CA TYR A 136 -1.31 -11.02 6.47
C TYR A 136 -0.64 -9.91 7.29
N CYS A 137 -0.87 -8.66 6.84
CA CYS A 137 -0.48 -7.46 7.58
C CYS A 137 -1.32 -7.33 8.86
N ARG A 138 -0.69 -7.16 10.02
CA ARG A 138 -1.42 -7.07 11.32
C ARG A 138 -2.26 -5.80 11.48
N TYR A 139 -2.10 -4.83 10.58
CA TYR A 139 -2.87 -3.57 10.48
C TYR A 139 -3.80 -3.53 9.26
N CYS A 140 -4.22 -4.68 8.74
CA CYS A 140 -4.96 -4.77 7.49
C CYS A 140 -6.36 -4.15 7.62
N THR A 141 -6.63 -3.07 6.89
CA THR A 141 -7.93 -2.39 6.81
C THR A 141 -9.07 -3.33 6.42
N ARG A 142 -8.76 -4.35 5.61
CA ARG A 142 -9.71 -5.37 5.14
C ARG A 142 -9.55 -6.71 5.83
N SER A 143 -9.07 -6.73 7.09
CA SER A 143 -8.89 -7.98 7.84
C SER A 143 -10.17 -8.82 7.87
N ARG A 144 -11.35 -8.18 7.94
CA ARG A 144 -12.66 -8.84 7.88
C ARG A 144 -12.92 -9.63 6.59
N LEU A 145 -12.29 -9.23 5.47
CA LEU A 145 -12.49 -9.85 4.15
C LEU A 145 -11.48 -10.97 3.86
N VAL A 146 -10.24 -10.83 4.35
CA VAL A 146 -9.12 -11.68 3.92
C VAL A 146 -8.84 -12.85 4.87
N SER A 147 -9.34 -12.83 6.11
CA SER A 147 -8.99 -13.83 7.11
C SER A 147 -10.07 -14.86 7.41
N ASN A 148 -11.32 -14.57 7.10
CA ASN A 148 -12.47 -15.41 7.44
C ASN A 148 -12.96 -16.21 6.22
N ALA A 149 -12.07 -17.06 5.70
CA ALA A 149 -12.40 -17.94 4.58
C ALA A 149 -13.56 -18.93 4.89
N GLN A 150 -14.02 -18.98 6.16
CA GLN A 150 -15.14 -19.85 6.57
C GLN A 150 -16.49 -19.13 6.54
N ASP A 151 -16.51 -17.80 6.73
CA ASP A 151 -17.77 -17.04 6.85
C ASP A 151 -18.03 -16.09 5.68
N TYR A 152 -17.01 -15.79 4.87
CA TYR A 152 -17.12 -14.87 3.74
C TYR A 152 -16.92 -15.65 2.43
N ASN A 153 -18.03 -15.99 1.79
CA ASN A 153 -18.02 -16.57 0.42
C ASN A 153 -17.77 -15.47 -0.62
N PHE A 154 -16.56 -14.89 -0.60
CA PHE A 154 -16.14 -13.98 -1.64
C PHE A 154 -15.72 -14.80 -2.87
N HIS A 155 -16.69 -15.10 -3.72
CA HIS A 155 -16.46 -15.58 -5.08
C HIS A 155 -16.69 -14.39 -6.02
N PRO A 156 -15.65 -13.60 -6.34
CA PRO A 156 -15.83 -12.51 -7.27
C PRO A 156 -16.18 -13.10 -8.64
N GLU A 157 -17.45 -13.03 -8.99
CA GLU A 157 -17.85 -13.11 -10.37
C GLU A 157 -17.42 -11.79 -11.00
N PHE A 158 -16.28 -11.78 -11.70
CA PHE A 158 -15.75 -10.57 -12.35
C PHE A 158 -16.79 -9.90 -13.23
N GLU A 159 -17.71 -10.69 -13.78
CA GLU A 159 -18.73 -10.25 -14.72
C GLU A 159 -19.66 -9.18 -14.12
N SER A 160 -20.10 -9.34 -12.87
CA SER A 160 -20.95 -8.36 -12.20
C SER A 160 -20.23 -7.01 -12.04
N GLY A 161 -18.96 -7.04 -11.60
CA GLY A 161 -18.14 -5.84 -11.48
C GLY A 161 -17.81 -5.20 -12.83
N LEU A 162 -17.47 -6.01 -13.84
CA LEU A 162 -17.20 -5.55 -15.21
C LEU A 162 -18.46 -4.92 -15.84
N GLU A 163 -19.65 -5.52 -15.64
CA GLU A 163 -20.89 -4.98 -16.14
C GLU A 163 -21.26 -3.66 -15.44
N TYR A 164 -21.04 -3.59 -14.12
CA TYR A 164 -21.23 -2.34 -13.40
C TYR A 164 -20.35 -1.22 -13.99
N ILE A 165 -19.06 -1.49 -14.17
CA ILE A 165 -18.12 -0.52 -14.77
C ILE A 165 -18.58 -0.13 -16.19
N ARG A 166 -18.97 -1.12 -17.01
CA ARG A 166 -19.38 -0.90 -18.41
C ARG A 166 -20.62 0.01 -18.53
N THR A 167 -21.55 -0.09 -17.58
CA THR A 167 -22.81 0.68 -17.57
C THR A 167 -22.69 2.04 -16.88
N HIS A 168 -21.50 2.39 -16.33
CA HIS A 168 -21.26 3.66 -15.63
C HIS A 168 -20.13 4.44 -16.31
N PRO A 169 -20.44 5.23 -17.37
CA PRO A 169 -19.44 5.89 -18.19
C PRO A 169 -18.62 6.97 -17.47
N GLU A 170 -19.03 7.42 -16.30
CA GLU A 170 -18.28 8.31 -15.43
C GLU A 170 -17.04 7.63 -14.80
N ILE A 171 -16.99 6.29 -14.78
CA ILE A 171 -15.86 5.54 -14.20
C ILE A 171 -14.71 5.49 -15.21
N ARG A 172 -13.72 6.33 -15.01
CA ARG A 172 -12.51 6.41 -15.85
C ARG A 172 -11.32 5.63 -15.27
N ASP A 173 -11.35 5.32 -13.98
CA ASP A 173 -10.23 4.76 -13.23
C ASP A 173 -10.69 3.54 -12.43
N VAL A 174 -10.03 2.41 -12.63
CA VAL A 174 -10.31 1.15 -11.94
C VAL A 174 -9.09 0.70 -11.16
N LEU A 175 -9.22 0.62 -9.83
CA LEU A 175 -8.18 0.08 -8.95
C LEU A 175 -8.49 -1.38 -8.58
N LEU A 176 -7.72 -2.32 -9.11
CA LEU A 176 -7.77 -3.73 -8.69
C LEU A 176 -7.16 -3.89 -7.31
N SER A 177 -7.88 -4.55 -6.41
CA SER A 177 -7.50 -4.79 -5.01
C SER A 177 -8.24 -6.02 -4.44
N GLY A 178 -8.45 -6.04 -3.13
CA GLY A 178 -9.12 -7.13 -2.41
C GLY A 178 -8.25 -7.63 -1.28
N GLY A 179 -7.92 -8.92 -1.29
CA GLY A 179 -6.70 -9.45 -0.71
C GLY A 179 -5.53 -8.90 -1.53
N ASP A 180 -4.88 -9.73 -2.31
CA ASP A 180 -3.84 -9.22 -3.21
C ASP A 180 -4.08 -9.69 -4.65
N PRO A 181 -4.37 -8.79 -5.60
CA PRO A 181 -4.71 -9.12 -6.99
C PRO A 181 -3.64 -9.94 -7.71
N LEU A 182 -2.36 -9.76 -7.36
CA LEU A 182 -1.27 -10.48 -8.02
C LEU A 182 -1.17 -11.96 -7.62
N LEU A 183 -2.01 -12.43 -6.67
CA LEU A 183 -2.22 -13.87 -6.43
C LEU A 183 -3.15 -14.54 -7.43
N LEU A 184 -3.88 -13.79 -8.22
CA LEU A 184 -4.62 -14.34 -9.35
C LEU A 184 -3.63 -15.03 -10.32
N SER A 185 -4.09 -16.08 -10.98
CA SER A 185 -3.30 -16.70 -12.07
C SER A 185 -3.12 -15.73 -13.23
N ASP A 186 -2.05 -15.90 -14.00
CA ASP A 186 -1.78 -15.09 -15.19
C ASP A 186 -2.96 -15.08 -16.15
N LYS A 187 -3.61 -16.24 -16.35
CA LYS A 187 -4.82 -16.35 -17.18
C LYS A 187 -5.97 -15.47 -16.68
N LYS A 188 -6.20 -15.41 -15.35
CA LYS A 188 -7.26 -14.57 -14.77
C LYS A 188 -6.91 -13.10 -14.87
N LEU A 189 -5.64 -12.73 -14.64
CA LEU A 189 -5.18 -11.34 -14.79
C LEU A 189 -5.26 -10.89 -16.25
N ASP A 190 -4.79 -11.70 -17.19
CA ASP A 190 -4.85 -11.39 -18.63
C ASP A 190 -6.31 -11.19 -19.09
N TYR A 191 -7.23 -12.05 -18.64
CA TYR A 191 -8.65 -11.92 -18.91
C TYR A 191 -9.23 -10.61 -18.33
N LEU A 192 -9.04 -10.37 -17.04
CA LEU A 192 -9.63 -9.22 -16.35
C LEU A 192 -9.12 -7.89 -16.91
N LEU A 193 -7.80 -7.79 -17.11
CA LEU A 193 -7.20 -6.59 -17.71
C LEU A 193 -7.68 -6.39 -19.16
N GLY A 194 -7.81 -7.50 -19.92
CA GLY A 194 -8.33 -7.46 -21.28
C GLY A 194 -9.79 -7.00 -21.35
N GLU A 195 -10.65 -7.45 -20.43
CA GLU A 195 -12.05 -7.00 -20.37
C GLU A 195 -12.17 -5.53 -19.98
N LEU A 196 -11.37 -5.06 -19.02
CA LEU A 196 -11.33 -3.64 -18.65
C LEU A 196 -10.87 -2.77 -19.82
N ARG A 197 -9.90 -3.21 -20.63
CA ARG A 197 -9.43 -2.45 -21.81
C ARG A 197 -10.43 -2.40 -22.97
N LYS A 198 -11.43 -3.27 -22.98
CA LYS A 198 -12.54 -3.19 -23.94
C LYS A 198 -13.58 -2.14 -23.58
N ILE A 199 -13.56 -1.61 -22.37
CA ILE A 199 -14.49 -0.57 -21.90
C ILE A 199 -13.93 0.80 -22.30
N PRO A 200 -14.57 1.54 -23.24
CA PRO A 200 -13.95 2.72 -23.88
C PRO A 200 -13.63 3.87 -22.92
N HIS A 201 -14.42 4.04 -21.85
CA HIS A 201 -14.24 5.12 -20.89
C HIS A 201 -13.25 4.79 -19.76
N VAL A 202 -12.76 3.55 -19.66
CA VAL A 202 -11.74 3.19 -18.68
C VAL A 202 -10.36 3.60 -19.20
N GLU A 203 -9.85 4.71 -18.68
CA GLU A 203 -8.56 5.29 -19.05
C GLU A 203 -7.41 4.71 -18.22
N PHE A 204 -7.64 4.58 -16.91
CA PHE A 204 -6.63 4.17 -15.94
C PHE A 204 -6.96 2.81 -15.34
N ILE A 205 -6.00 1.90 -15.37
CA ILE A 205 -6.04 0.66 -14.61
C ILE A 205 -4.89 0.71 -13.61
N ARG A 206 -5.24 0.58 -12.34
CA ARG A 206 -4.29 0.54 -11.23
C ARG A 206 -4.38 -0.79 -10.50
N ILE A 207 -3.27 -1.23 -9.94
CA ILE A 207 -3.21 -2.43 -9.11
C ILE A 207 -2.59 -2.04 -7.77
N GLY A 208 -3.27 -2.36 -6.67
CA GLY A 208 -2.71 -2.25 -5.32
C GLY A 208 -2.25 -3.63 -4.85
N SER A 209 -0.96 -3.80 -4.59
CA SER A 209 -0.40 -5.10 -4.24
C SER A 209 0.78 -5.00 -3.29
N ARG A 210 0.87 -5.93 -2.34
CA ARG A 210 2.06 -6.13 -1.52
C ARG A 210 2.88 -7.34 -1.97
N ILE A 211 2.45 -8.02 -3.04
CA ILE A 211 3.16 -9.18 -3.61
C ILE A 211 4.61 -8.87 -3.96
N PRO A 212 4.98 -7.74 -4.58
CA PRO A 212 6.40 -7.48 -4.84
C PRO A 212 7.26 -7.51 -3.59
N VAL A 213 6.69 -7.17 -2.42
CA VAL A 213 7.35 -7.15 -1.12
C VAL A 213 7.30 -8.51 -0.42
N PHE A 214 6.14 -9.17 -0.42
CA PHE A 214 5.95 -10.45 0.27
C PHE A 214 6.41 -11.65 -0.54
N LEU A 215 6.47 -11.51 -1.87
CA LEU A 215 6.68 -12.61 -2.81
C LEU A 215 7.23 -12.10 -4.15
N PRO A 216 8.42 -11.47 -4.19
CA PRO A 216 8.99 -10.88 -5.41
C PRO A 216 9.17 -11.89 -6.55
N GLN A 217 9.27 -13.18 -6.24
CA GLN A 217 9.35 -14.26 -7.21
C GLN A 217 8.09 -14.36 -8.11
N ARG A 218 6.94 -13.81 -7.65
CA ARG A 218 5.71 -13.75 -8.46
C ARG A 218 5.79 -12.74 -9.59
N ILE A 219 6.71 -11.81 -9.55
CA ILE A 219 6.94 -10.86 -10.64
C ILE A 219 7.78 -11.53 -11.72
N THR A 220 7.12 -12.42 -12.46
CA THR A 220 7.75 -13.22 -13.51
C THR A 220 7.79 -12.47 -14.84
N PRO A 221 8.64 -12.87 -15.80
CA PRO A 221 8.62 -12.31 -17.15
C PRO A 221 7.24 -12.40 -17.81
N GLU A 222 6.53 -13.53 -17.62
CA GLU A 222 5.20 -13.76 -18.20
C GLU A 222 4.17 -12.75 -17.64
N LEU A 223 4.19 -12.49 -16.34
CA LEU A 223 3.36 -11.44 -15.74
C LEU A 223 3.68 -10.06 -16.32
N CYS A 224 4.97 -9.76 -16.50
CA CYS A 224 5.40 -8.51 -17.10
C CYS A 224 4.91 -8.34 -18.55
N GLU A 225 4.89 -9.41 -19.34
CA GLU A 225 4.35 -9.37 -20.71
C GLU A 225 2.82 -9.13 -20.70
N ILE A 226 2.08 -9.67 -19.73
CA ILE A 226 0.65 -9.35 -19.56
C ILE A 226 0.47 -7.86 -19.28
N PHE A 227 1.30 -7.27 -18.42
CA PHE A 227 1.21 -5.84 -18.13
C PHE A 227 1.55 -4.97 -19.33
N LYS A 228 2.56 -5.33 -20.13
CA LYS A 228 2.86 -4.66 -21.40
C LYS A 228 1.68 -4.73 -22.38
N LYS A 229 1.07 -5.92 -22.51
CA LYS A 229 -0.06 -6.15 -23.42
C LYS A 229 -1.25 -5.26 -23.10
N HIS A 230 -1.53 -5.03 -21.82
CA HIS A 230 -2.70 -4.26 -21.36
C HIS A 230 -2.35 -2.87 -20.81
N GLY A 231 -1.13 -2.38 -21.09
CA GLY A 231 -0.68 -1.08 -20.62
C GLY A 231 -1.50 0.12 -21.12
N PRO A 232 -1.35 1.28 -20.47
CA PRO A 232 -0.57 1.53 -19.27
C PRO A 232 -1.25 1.02 -18.00
N ILE A 233 -0.48 0.35 -17.14
CA ILE A 233 -0.92 -0.12 -15.82
C ILE A 233 -0.08 0.57 -14.76
N TRP A 234 -0.72 1.09 -13.72
CA TRP A 234 -0.06 1.71 -12.58
C TRP A 234 -0.06 0.74 -11.40
N LEU A 235 1.11 0.49 -10.82
CA LEU A 235 1.22 -0.41 -9.66
C LEU A 235 1.56 0.39 -8.40
N SER A 236 0.74 0.22 -7.37
CA SER A 236 1.04 0.70 -6.03
C SER A 236 1.50 -0.47 -5.17
N ILE A 237 2.78 -0.46 -4.77
CA ILE A 237 3.34 -1.43 -3.82
C ILE A 237 3.24 -0.92 -2.39
N HIS A 238 3.56 -1.77 -1.41
CA HIS A 238 3.40 -1.43 0.00
C HIS A 238 4.64 -1.88 0.80
N VAL A 239 5.57 -0.95 0.98
CA VAL A 239 6.78 -1.09 1.79
C VAL A 239 6.70 -0.10 2.95
N ASN A 240 6.93 -0.55 4.19
CA ASN A 240 6.86 0.31 5.37
C ASN A 240 8.23 0.58 6.01
N HIS A 241 9.20 -0.31 5.82
CA HIS A 241 10.49 -0.19 6.49
C HIS A 241 11.66 -0.45 5.51
N PRO A 242 12.82 0.23 5.69
CA PRO A 242 14.00 -0.02 4.84
C PRO A 242 14.46 -1.48 4.83
N ASN A 243 14.24 -2.25 5.90
CA ASN A 243 14.61 -3.66 5.98
C ASN A 243 13.78 -4.57 5.06
N GLU A 244 12.64 -4.09 4.56
CA GLU A 244 11.85 -4.79 3.53
C GLU A 244 12.46 -4.63 2.12
N CYS A 245 13.35 -3.65 1.93
CA CYS A 245 14.03 -3.40 0.66
C CYS A 245 15.16 -4.42 0.47
N SER A 246 14.87 -5.53 -0.20
CA SER A 246 15.82 -6.60 -0.53
C SER A 246 16.32 -6.50 -1.96
N HIS A 247 17.33 -7.31 -2.31
CA HIS A 247 17.77 -7.47 -3.69
C HIS A 247 16.66 -8.03 -4.57
N GLU A 248 15.89 -9.00 -4.07
CA GLU A 248 14.79 -9.64 -4.79
C GLU A 248 13.66 -8.64 -5.08
N LEU A 249 13.32 -7.78 -4.11
CA LEU A 249 12.34 -6.70 -4.33
C LEU A 249 12.85 -5.70 -5.37
N ARG A 250 14.12 -5.29 -5.29
CA ARG A 250 14.72 -4.39 -6.27
C ARG A 250 14.62 -4.97 -7.68
N ASP A 251 15.00 -6.24 -7.85
CA ASP A 251 14.98 -6.91 -9.15
C ASP A 251 13.54 -7.09 -9.68
N ALA A 252 12.57 -7.32 -8.79
CA ALA A 252 11.16 -7.33 -9.15
C ALA A 252 10.67 -5.95 -9.63
N CYS A 253 11.02 -4.88 -8.92
CA CYS A 253 10.70 -3.51 -9.33
C CYS A 253 11.39 -3.12 -10.65
N GLU A 254 12.60 -3.60 -10.88
CA GLU A 254 13.32 -3.36 -12.13
C GLU A 254 12.63 -4.05 -13.31
N ARG A 255 12.21 -5.34 -13.16
CA ARG A 255 11.41 -6.04 -14.19
C ARG A 255 10.11 -5.30 -14.51
N LEU A 256 9.38 -4.83 -13.51
CA LEU A 256 8.16 -4.05 -13.68
C LEU A 256 8.44 -2.72 -14.41
N SER A 257 9.50 -2.01 -14.03
CA SER A 257 9.90 -0.77 -14.69
C SER A 257 10.26 -0.98 -16.17
N PHE A 258 10.98 -2.05 -16.50
CA PHE A 258 11.31 -2.40 -17.89
C PHE A 258 10.07 -2.85 -18.68
N ALA A 259 9.05 -3.36 -18.00
CA ALA A 259 7.76 -3.63 -18.59
C ALA A 259 6.90 -2.37 -18.82
N GLY A 260 7.44 -1.18 -18.49
CA GLY A 260 6.72 0.10 -18.65
C GLY A 260 5.67 0.36 -17.57
N VAL A 261 5.76 -0.31 -16.42
CA VAL A 261 4.83 -0.14 -15.30
C VAL A 261 5.35 0.95 -14.35
N PRO A 262 4.69 2.11 -14.24
CA PRO A 262 4.98 3.08 -13.21
C PRO A 262 4.67 2.51 -11.81
N ILE A 263 5.62 2.66 -10.88
CA ILE A 263 5.52 2.09 -9.55
C ILE A 263 5.48 3.20 -8.50
N GLY A 264 4.43 3.18 -7.67
CA GLY A 264 4.32 4.02 -6.48
C GLY A 264 4.35 3.18 -5.21
N ASN A 265 4.84 3.75 -4.10
CA ASN A 265 4.76 3.11 -2.79
C ASN A 265 3.70 3.78 -1.92
N GLN A 266 2.93 2.96 -1.21
CA GLN A 266 1.95 3.36 -0.22
C GLN A 266 2.37 2.81 1.14
N SER A 267 3.10 3.61 1.92
CA SER A 267 3.45 3.24 3.31
C SER A 267 2.30 3.53 4.26
N VAL A 268 2.22 2.77 5.34
CA VAL A 268 1.39 3.10 6.52
C VAL A 268 2.30 3.53 7.65
N LEU A 269 1.96 4.62 8.33
CA LEU A 269 2.66 5.08 9.52
C LEU A 269 2.33 4.16 10.70
N LEU A 270 3.33 3.40 11.15
CA LEU A 270 3.18 2.38 12.16
C LEU A 270 4.12 2.64 13.35
N LYS A 271 3.57 2.56 14.55
CA LYS A 271 4.30 2.74 15.80
C LYS A 271 5.41 1.69 15.97
N ALA A 272 6.60 2.14 16.26
CA ALA A 272 7.82 1.35 16.41
C ALA A 272 8.17 0.50 15.16
N VAL A 273 7.76 0.99 13.97
CA VAL A 273 8.16 0.46 12.68
C VAL A 273 8.82 1.55 11.85
N ASN A 274 8.11 2.66 11.62
CA ASN A 274 8.59 3.75 10.77
C ASN A 274 8.14 5.14 11.27
N ASP A 275 7.83 5.25 12.55
CA ASP A 275 7.36 6.47 13.20
C ASP A 275 8.51 7.40 13.64
N ASP A 276 9.60 7.40 12.89
CA ASP A 276 10.69 8.36 13.04
C ASP A 276 11.21 8.85 11.67
N ALA A 277 11.78 10.06 11.68
CA ALA A 277 12.21 10.74 10.47
C ALA A 277 13.42 10.07 9.78
N ALA A 278 14.33 9.45 10.53
CA ALA A 278 15.54 8.84 9.99
C ALA A 278 15.19 7.54 9.24
N THR A 279 14.36 6.70 9.84
CA THR A 279 13.83 5.47 9.20
C THR A 279 13.03 5.82 7.94
N MET A 280 12.12 6.79 8.03
CA MET A 280 11.34 7.22 6.86
C MET A 280 12.23 7.77 5.75
N LYS A 281 13.23 8.60 6.07
CA LYS A 281 14.20 9.12 5.09
C LYS A 281 14.99 8.00 4.43
N SER A 282 15.44 7.01 5.19
CA SER A 282 16.12 5.83 4.67
C SER A 282 15.21 5.05 3.71
N LEU A 283 13.96 4.80 4.09
CA LEU A 283 12.99 4.09 3.27
C LEU A 283 12.76 4.78 1.92
N ILE A 284 12.43 6.08 1.93
CA ILE A 284 12.11 6.81 0.69
C ILE A 284 13.28 6.91 -0.27
N HIS A 285 14.51 6.97 0.24
CA HIS A 285 15.71 6.93 -0.60
C HIS A 285 15.91 5.56 -1.24
N ARG A 286 15.76 4.46 -0.49
CA ARG A 286 15.82 3.10 -1.05
C ARG A 286 14.75 2.85 -2.11
N LEU A 287 13.53 3.35 -1.89
CA LEU A 287 12.45 3.28 -2.87
C LEU A 287 12.83 3.96 -4.19
N LEU A 288 13.38 5.18 -4.13
CA LEU A 288 13.82 5.87 -5.35
C LEU A 288 14.94 5.12 -6.06
N MET A 289 15.87 4.51 -5.34
CA MET A 289 16.93 3.66 -5.92
C MET A 289 16.35 2.46 -6.68
N MET A 290 15.17 1.96 -6.27
CA MET A 290 14.43 0.89 -6.93
C MET A 290 13.46 1.40 -8.03
N ARG A 291 13.51 2.69 -8.40
CA ARG A 291 12.55 3.34 -9.33
C ARG A 291 11.11 3.32 -8.84
N VAL A 292 10.93 3.28 -7.52
CA VAL A 292 9.62 3.34 -6.87
C VAL A 292 9.43 4.73 -6.29
N ARG A 293 8.39 5.45 -6.73
CA ARG A 293 8.07 6.76 -6.19
C ARG A 293 7.34 6.61 -4.85
N PRO A 294 7.81 7.20 -3.73
CA PRO A 294 6.98 7.37 -2.55
C PRO A 294 5.73 8.16 -2.91
N TYR A 295 4.56 7.51 -2.84
CA TYR A 295 3.30 8.13 -3.29
C TYR A 295 2.48 8.61 -2.11
N TYR A 296 2.08 7.69 -1.22
CA TYR A 296 1.38 8.01 0.01
C TYR A 296 2.11 7.51 1.26
N LEU A 297 2.00 8.29 2.33
CA LEU A 297 2.12 7.83 3.70
C LEU A 297 0.70 7.88 4.29
N TYR A 298 0.14 6.73 4.64
CA TYR A 298 -1.17 6.65 5.28
C TYR A 298 -1.02 6.70 6.79
N GLN A 299 -1.89 7.45 7.46
CA GLN A 299 -2.16 7.17 8.87
C GLN A 299 -2.77 5.77 8.98
N CYS A 300 -2.35 4.98 9.97
CA CYS A 300 -2.95 3.67 10.20
C CYS A 300 -4.44 3.82 10.50
N ASP A 301 -5.28 3.09 9.75
CA ASP A 301 -6.73 3.13 9.88
C ASP A 301 -7.18 2.65 11.27
N LEU A 302 -8.39 3.07 11.67
CA LEU A 302 -9.02 2.69 12.93
C LEU A 302 -9.62 1.28 12.85
N ILE A 303 -8.86 0.30 12.36
CA ILE A 303 -9.32 -1.08 12.25
C ILE A 303 -9.21 -1.80 13.59
N THR A 304 -10.22 -2.57 13.94
CA THR A 304 -10.29 -3.35 15.18
C THR A 304 -9.01 -4.17 15.41
N GLY A 305 -8.40 -3.99 16.59
CA GLY A 305 -7.20 -4.70 17.01
C GLY A 305 -5.87 -4.07 16.52
N SER A 306 -5.89 -2.90 15.88
CA SER A 306 -4.68 -2.25 15.35
C SER A 306 -4.09 -1.16 16.24
N ALA A 307 -4.74 -0.78 17.34
CA ALA A 307 -4.33 0.36 18.17
C ALA A 307 -2.86 0.29 18.64
N HIS A 308 -2.34 -0.92 18.90
CA HIS A 308 -0.96 -1.11 19.33
C HIS A 308 0.08 -0.80 18.25
N LEU A 309 -0.32 -0.80 16.97
CA LEU A 309 0.50 -0.44 15.80
C LEU A 309 0.25 0.98 15.31
N ARG A 310 -0.75 1.67 15.84
CA ARG A 310 -1.12 3.01 15.37
C ARG A 310 -0.20 4.08 16.01
N ALA A 311 0.54 4.80 15.17
CA ALA A 311 1.32 5.96 15.58
C ALA A 311 0.43 7.21 15.70
N ASP A 312 0.87 8.20 16.48
CA ASP A 312 0.22 9.50 16.54
C ASP A 312 0.36 10.22 15.19
N ALA A 313 -0.74 10.75 14.65
CA ALA A 313 -0.75 11.45 13.37
C ALA A 313 0.15 12.70 13.35
N ARG A 314 0.38 13.33 14.50
CA ARG A 314 1.31 14.46 14.63
C ARG A 314 2.73 14.07 14.27
N ILE A 315 3.13 12.83 14.54
CA ILE A 315 4.44 12.28 14.13
C ILE A 315 4.56 12.28 12.60
N GLY A 316 3.50 11.89 11.89
CA GLY A 316 3.48 11.92 10.42
C GLY A 316 3.68 13.32 9.84
N ILE A 317 3.05 14.33 10.45
CA ILE A 317 3.24 15.75 10.08
C ILE A 317 4.71 16.18 10.29
N GLU A 318 5.30 15.86 11.43
CA GLU A 318 6.70 16.18 11.72
C GLU A 318 7.69 15.43 10.82
N ILE A 319 7.40 14.17 10.45
CA ILE A 319 8.17 13.43 9.46
C ILE A 319 8.15 14.17 8.11
N ILE A 320 6.98 14.54 7.59
CA ILE A 320 6.89 15.28 6.32
C ILE A 320 7.62 16.60 6.39
N LYS A 321 7.50 17.32 7.51
CA LYS A 321 8.21 18.57 7.75
C LYS A 321 9.73 18.38 7.72
N SER A 322 10.24 17.32 8.36
CA SER A 322 11.66 16.98 8.39
C SER A 322 12.24 16.58 7.04
N LEU A 323 11.40 16.12 6.10
CA LEU A 323 11.82 15.72 4.76
C LEU A 323 11.85 16.90 3.80
N ARG A 324 10.91 17.85 3.90
CA ARG A 324 10.85 19.00 2.99
C ARG A 324 12.06 19.91 3.15
N GLY A 325 12.71 20.22 2.03
CA GLY A 325 13.95 20.99 2.01
C GLY A 325 15.23 20.19 2.38
N HIS A 326 15.07 18.96 2.87
CA HIS A 326 16.18 18.09 3.29
C HIS A 326 16.38 16.85 2.42
N THR A 327 15.56 16.69 1.38
CA THR A 327 15.67 15.68 0.33
C THR A 327 14.98 16.17 -0.95
N THR A 328 15.14 15.39 -2.05
CA THR A 328 14.45 15.71 -3.31
C THR A 328 12.92 15.64 -3.16
N GLY A 329 12.20 16.53 -3.83
CA GLY A 329 10.73 16.52 -3.85
C GLY A 329 10.12 15.20 -4.37
N TYR A 330 10.84 14.47 -5.23
CA TYR A 330 10.39 13.14 -5.69
C TYR A 330 10.29 12.10 -4.57
N ALA A 331 11.06 12.27 -3.49
CA ALA A 331 11.09 11.35 -2.37
C ALA A 331 9.97 11.58 -1.36
N ILE A 332 9.34 12.75 -1.34
CA ILE A 332 8.40 13.12 -0.28
C ILE A 332 7.01 12.59 -0.62
N PRO A 333 6.47 11.64 0.18
CA PRO A 333 5.10 11.17 -0.01
C PRO A 333 4.08 12.21 0.45
N GLN A 334 2.85 12.08 -0.02
CA GLN A 334 1.72 12.80 0.55
C GLN A 334 1.23 12.05 1.80
N PHE A 335 1.27 12.68 2.95
CA PHE A 335 0.68 12.14 4.17
C PHE A 335 -0.83 12.35 4.16
N VAL A 336 -1.59 11.27 4.38
CA VAL A 336 -3.06 11.28 4.28
C VAL A 336 -3.70 10.47 5.41
N ILE A 337 -4.89 10.91 5.80
CA ILE A 337 -5.82 10.15 6.63
C ILE A 337 -7.00 9.74 5.75
N ASP A 338 -7.33 8.44 5.72
CA ASP A 338 -8.63 8.01 5.22
C ASP A 338 -9.67 8.34 6.29
N ALA A 339 -10.53 9.33 6.01
CA ALA A 339 -11.50 9.80 6.98
C ALA A 339 -12.49 8.68 7.35
N PRO A 340 -12.68 8.40 8.67
CA PRO A 340 -13.55 7.34 9.13
C PRO A 340 -14.98 7.45 8.56
N GLY A 341 -15.60 6.29 8.34
CA GLY A 341 -16.98 6.24 7.84
C GLY A 341 -17.15 6.60 6.35
N GLY A 342 -16.05 6.71 5.59
CA GLY A 342 -16.13 6.90 4.14
C GLY A 342 -15.88 8.31 3.63
N GLY A 343 -15.33 9.21 4.46
CA GLY A 343 -15.05 10.60 4.07
C GLY A 343 -13.92 10.76 3.03
N GLY A 344 -13.23 9.67 2.65
CA GLY A 344 -12.16 9.68 1.66
C GLY A 344 -10.82 10.15 2.21
N LYS A 345 -9.84 10.29 1.31
CA LYS A 345 -8.45 10.66 1.66
C LYS A 345 -8.31 12.16 1.87
N ILE A 346 -7.93 12.55 3.08
CA ILE A 346 -7.67 13.94 3.45
C ILE A 346 -6.15 14.11 3.60
N PRO A 347 -5.51 14.95 2.75
CA PRO A 347 -4.09 15.28 2.91
C PRO A 347 -3.84 16.06 4.19
N ILE A 348 -2.90 15.60 5.02
CA ILE A 348 -2.45 16.23 6.23
C ILE A 348 -1.01 16.67 6.02
N ASN A 349 -0.78 17.96 5.91
CA ASN A 349 0.54 18.51 5.64
C ASN A 349 0.95 19.50 6.72
N PRO A 350 2.27 19.77 6.88
CA PRO A 350 2.73 20.93 7.65
C PRO A 350 2.13 22.20 7.07
N GLU A 351 1.77 23.13 7.95
CA GLU A 351 1.20 24.42 7.55
C GLU A 351 2.31 25.38 7.18
N TYR A 352 2.40 25.73 5.91
CA TYR A 352 3.38 26.69 5.38
C TYR A 352 2.78 28.06 5.13
N ILE A 353 1.47 28.16 4.89
CA ILE A 353 0.75 29.41 4.71
C ILE A 353 0.38 29.95 6.07
N GLN A 354 0.85 31.16 6.38
CA GLN A 354 0.56 31.85 7.65
C GLN A 354 -0.64 32.77 7.51
N ALA A 355 -0.76 33.45 6.36
CA ALA A 355 -1.90 34.28 6.05
C ALA A 355 -2.07 34.46 4.53
N VAL A 356 -3.31 34.70 4.12
CA VAL A 356 -3.68 35.12 2.77
C VAL A 356 -4.45 36.43 2.92
N THR A 357 -3.92 37.51 2.31
CA THR A 357 -4.54 38.83 2.27
C THR A 357 -5.01 39.13 0.85
N ASP A 358 -5.63 40.29 0.64
CA ASP A 358 -6.06 40.71 -0.71
C ASP A 358 -4.88 40.98 -1.67
N SER A 359 -3.67 41.21 -1.14
CA SER A 359 -2.50 41.59 -1.92
C SER A 359 -1.34 40.60 -1.88
N GLU A 360 -1.27 39.71 -0.90
CA GLU A 360 -0.12 38.81 -0.74
C GLU A 360 -0.48 37.53 0.03
N ILE A 361 0.35 36.49 -0.16
CA ILE A 361 0.41 35.28 0.66
C ILE A 361 1.65 35.36 1.53
N ILE A 362 1.49 35.21 2.84
CA ILE A 362 2.57 35.13 3.80
C ILE A 362 2.85 33.67 4.08
N MET A 363 4.09 33.22 3.85
CA MET A 363 4.48 31.81 3.94
C MET A 363 5.76 31.68 4.76
N ARG A 364 5.96 30.49 5.33
CA ARG A 364 7.25 30.08 5.92
C ARG A 364 7.87 28.97 5.09
N ASN A 365 9.20 29.07 4.86
CA ASN A 365 9.98 28.03 4.20
C ASN A 365 10.32 26.88 5.20
N PHE A 366 11.09 25.89 4.74
CA PHE A 366 11.54 24.74 5.55
C PHE A 366 12.48 25.13 6.70
N GLN A 367 13.12 26.30 6.66
CA GLN A 367 13.98 26.85 7.71
C GLN A 367 13.18 27.69 8.73
N GLY A 368 11.88 27.91 8.47
CA GLY A 368 11.01 28.75 9.31
C GLY A 368 11.06 30.22 8.98
N GLU A 369 11.79 30.61 7.94
CA GLU A 369 11.88 32.01 7.49
C GLU A 369 10.62 32.44 6.75
N GLU A 370 10.17 33.68 6.99
CA GLU A 370 8.97 34.26 6.37
C GLU A 370 9.27 34.82 4.98
N TYR A 371 8.37 34.51 4.04
CA TYR A 371 8.37 35.04 2.69
C TYR A 371 6.99 35.56 2.31
N ARG A 372 6.96 36.62 1.51
CA ARG A 372 5.75 37.27 1.03
C ARG A 372 5.67 37.14 -0.48
N TYR A 373 4.61 36.55 -0.96
CA TYR A 373 4.35 36.38 -2.38
C TYR A 373 3.23 37.32 -2.81
N PRO A 374 3.50 38.35 -3.64
CA PRO A 374 2.47 39.29 -4.04
C PRO A 374 1.43 38.60 -4.95
N LEU A 375 0.17 38.84 -4.61
CA LEU A 375 -0.94 38.45 -5.48
C LEU A 375 -1.15 39.54 -6.54
N ILE A 376 -1.43 39.14 -7.77
CA ILE A 376 -1.90 40.06 -8.80
C ILE A 376 -3.26 40.56 -8.32
N ASN A 377 -3.36 41.87 -8.09
CA ASN A 377 -4.61 42.47 -7.68
C ASN A 377 -5.58 42.44 -8.87
N THR A 378 -6.37 41.37 -8.96
CA THR A 378 -7.45 41.21 -9.93
C THR A 378 -8.75 41.85 -9.43
N ALA A 379 -8.65 42.96 -8.66
CA ALA A 379 -9.84 43.75 -8.33
C ALA A 379 -10.62 44.23 -9.58
N ALA A 380 -10.02 44.11 -10.78
CA ALA A 380 -10.67 44.28 -12.05
C ALA A 380 -11.19 42.98 -12.70
N GLN A 381 -10.85 41.82 -12.16
CA GLN A 381 -11.35 40.50 -12.53
C GLN A 381 -11.98 39.88 -11.30
N ALA A 382 -13.12 40.42 -10.86
CA ALA A 382 -14.11 39.59 -10.19
C ALA A 382 -14.18 38.32 -11.03
N LEU A 383 -13.87 37.17 -10.42
CA LEU A 383 -14.17 35.87 -11.03
C LEU A 383 -15.60 36.00 -11.53
N ASP A 384 -15.70 36.18 -12.84
CA ASP A 384 -17.00 36.23 -13.52
C ASP A 384 -17.67 34.90 -13.21
N LYS A 385 -18.65 34.95 -12.31
CA LYS A 385 -19.47 33.79 -11.99
C LYS A 385 -20.26 33.29 -13.19
N SER A 386 -20.11 33.94 -14.34
CA SER A 386 -20.60 33.59 -15.66
C SER A 386 -19.55 32.88 -16.53
N ALA A 387 -18.44 32.42 -15.98
CA ALA A 387 -17.55 31.53 -16.74
C ALA A 387 -18.40 30.33 -17.18
N PRO A 388 -18.52 30.07 -18.49
CA PRO A 388 -19.33 28.97 -18.99
C PRO A 388 -18.82 27.66 -18.35
N GLU A 389 -19.77 26.83 -17.90
CA GLU A 389 -19.45 25.44 -17.58
C GLU A 389 -18.60 24.90 -18.72
N LEU A 390 -17.41 24.41 -18.41
CA LEU A 390 -16.57 23.77 -19.41
C LEU A 390 -17.39 22.63 -20.01
N GLU A 391 -17.90 22.84 -21.23
CA GLU A 391 -18.48 21.74 -21.99
C GLU A 391 -17.45 20.60 -22.07
N PRO A 392 -17.87 19.35 -21.91
CA PRO A 392 -16.99 18.21 -22.03
C PRO A 392 -16.36 18.27 -23.44
N ILE A 393 -15.04 18.33 -23.51
CA ILE A 393 -14.30 18.19 -24.78
C ILE A 393 -14.58 16.78 -25.30
N LEU A 394 -15.54 16.68 -26.20
CA LEU A 394 -15.76 15.50 -27.04
C LEU A 394 -14.58 15.44 -28.01
N MET A 395 -13.66 14.53 -27.80
CA MET A 395 -12.81 13.95 -28.84
C MET A 395 -12.93 12.45 -28.84
#